data_fb0d54e4e8f4ed2df2edf12dfa0bc0bb
#
_entry.id   fb0d54e4e8f4ed2df2edf12dfa0bc0bb
#
_cell.length_a   1.000
_cell.length_b   1.000
_cell.length_c   1.000
_cell.angle_alpha   90.00
_cell.angle_beta   90.00
_cell.angle_gamma   90.00
#
_symmetry.space_group_name_H-M   'P 1'
#
loop_
_entity.id
_entity.type
_entity.pdbx_description
1 polymer ?
#
loop_
_entity_poly.entity_id
_entity_poly.type
_entity_poly.pdbx_seq_one_letter_code
_entity_poly.pdbx_strand_id
1 'polypeptide(L)'
;PRALYLKWAARTAQIEQANKRLNQLLPELNTLYREAGLHPVLLKGQGIGTNYRTPLHRQCGDIDIYLGKQGQPIANRLLLQQGAIVEGEASDKHASYSLKGVHIENHRIILRLNSPLANRHFQQIIRKWYPQETDYALFSETGKEDSKAVSIAIPPATFNALYIFLHAFVHFLNSGIGLRQLCDWTCLLANRHKEIDATTLLRQ
;
A
#
# COMPACT_ATOMS: atom_id res chain seq x y z
N PRO A 1 26.79 -24.27 1.38
CA PRO A 1 25.40 -24.61 1.16
C PRO A 1 24.55 -24.56 2.43
N ARG A 2 24.87 -25.30 3.53
CA ARG A 2 24.04 -25.33 4.75
C ARG A 2 23.93 -23.96 5.44
N ALA A 3 25.02 -23.24 5.57
CA ALA A 3 25.05 -21.89 6.16
C ALA A 3 24.22 -20.89 5.33
N LEU A 4 24.28 -20.96 4.00
CA LEU A 4 23.49 -20.14 3.12
C LEU A 4 21.98 -20.45 3.26
N TYR A 5 21.62 -21.72 3.29
CA TYR A 5 20.23 -22.15 3.51
C TYR A 5 19.68 -21.61 4.84
N LEU A 6 20.42 -21.76 5.93
CA LEU A 6 20.02 -21.26 7.25
C LEU A 6 19.86 -19.72 7.23
N LYS A 7 20.75 -19.00 6.56
CA LYS A 7 20.66 -17.54 6.40
C LYS A 7 19.39 -17.13 5.65
N TRP A 8 19.05 -17.83 4.57
CA TRP A 8 17.81 -17.56 3.80
C TRP A 8 16.56 -17.90 4.63
N ALA A 9 16.54 -19.04 5.30
CA ALA A 9 15.43 -19.44 6.16
C ALA A 9 15.19 -18.42 7.29
N ALA A 10 16.26 -17.98 7.95
CA ALA A 10 16.17 -16.95 8.98
C ALA A 10 15.64 -15.61 8.42
N ARG A 11 16.10 -15.21 7.22
CA ARG A 11 15.61 -13.98 6.56
C ARG A 11 14.12 -14.07 6.20
N THR A 12 13.69 -15.22 5.67
CA THR A 12 12.26 -15.45 5.36
C THR A 12 11.42 -15.35 6.63
N ALA A 13 11.83 -16.00 7.72
CA ALA A 13 11.13 -15.93 9.00
C ALA A 13 11.03 -14.49 9.55
N GLN A 14 12.09 -13.70 9.41
CA GLN A 14 12.07 -12.27 9.77
C GLN A 14 11.05 -11.46 8.95
N ILE A 15 10.98 -11.71 7.63
CA ILE A 15 10.02 -11.05 6.73
C ILE A 15 8.59 -11.43 7.13
N GLU A 16 8.33 -12.72 7.35
CA GLU A 16 7.00 -13.19 7.80
C GLU A 16 6.58 -12.52 9.12
N GLN A 17 7.48 -12.48 10.10
CA GLN A 17 7.19 -11.89 11.40
C GLN A 17 6.92 -10.37 11.30
N ALA A 18 7.67 -9.67 10.45
CA ALA A 18 7.42 -8.26 10.17
C ALA A 18 6.04 -8.07 9.54
N ASN A 19 5.70 -8.85 8.50
CA ASN A 19 4.40 -8.79 7.85
C ASN A 19 3.23 -9.13 8.78
N LYS A 20 3.39 -10.11 9.68
CA LYS A 20 2.38 -10.42 10.70
C LYS A 20 2.08 -9.21 11.59
N ARG A 21 3.10 -8.48 12.04
CA ARG A 21 2.91 -7.24 12.83
C ARG A 21 2.17 -6.17 12.06
N LEU A 22 2.48 -5.98 10.77
CA LEU A 22 1.75 -5.06 9.91
C LEU A 22 0.29 -5.49 9.77
N ASN A 23 0.04 -6.77 9.53
CA ASN A 23 -1.31 -7.32 9.37
C ASN A 23 -2.14 -7.27 10.67
N GLN A 24 -1.51 -7.32 11.85
CA GLN A 24 -2.19 -7.12 13.13
C GLN A 24 -2.69 -5.68 13.32
N LEU A 25 -1.88 -4.70 12.90
CA LEU A 25 -2.23 -3.29 13.08
C LEU A 25 -3.21 -2.78 12.01
N LEU A 26 -3.22 -3.33 10.81
CA LEU A 26 -4.07 -2.89 9.71
C LEU A 26 -5.58 -2.83 10.05
N PRO A 27 -6.19 -3.87 10.66
CA PRO A 27 -7.60 -3.82 11.06
C PRO A 27 -7.91 -2.71 12.06
N GLU A 28 -7.01 -2.49 13.03
CA GLU A 28 -7.17 -1.42 14.04
C GLU A 28 -7.18 -0.04 13.37
N LEU A 29 -6.23 0.20 12.45
CA LEU A 29 -6.15 1.47 11.70
C LEU A 29 -7.38 1.67 10.80
N ASN A 30 -7.80 0.61 10.10
CA ASN A 30 -8.97 0.68 9.23
C ASN A 30 -10.24 1.02 10.05
N THR A 31 -10.44 0.39 11.19
CA THR A 31 -11.56 0.67 12.10
C THR A 31 -11.50 2.10 12.62
N LEU A 32 -10.35 2.52 13.16
CA LEU A 32 -10.14 3.86 13.68
C LEU A 32 -10.49 4.96 12.66
N TYR A 33 -10.07 4.78 11.42
CA TYR A 33 -10.32 5.77 10.38
C TYR A 33 -11.78 5.73 9.89
N ARG A 34 -12.37 4.55 9.75
CA ARG A 34 -13.76 4.42 9.30
C ARG A 34 -14.76 4.94 10.33
N GLU A 35 -14.53 4.73 11.62
CA GLU A 35 -15.36 5.28 12.70
C GLU A 35 -15.33 6.83 12.71
N ALA A 36 -14.25 7.43 12.24
CA ALA A 36 -14.17 8.87 12.04
C ALA A 36 -14.76 9.37 10.70
N GLY A 37 -15.47 8.51 9.95
CA GLY A 37 -16.08 8.84 8.67
C GLY A 37 -15.10 8.96 7.51
N LEU A 38 -13.87 8.44 7.65
CA LEU A 38 -12.88 8.44 6.58
C LEU A 38 -13.02 7.20 5.68
N HIS A 39 -12.47 7.30 4.47
CA HIS A 39 -12.40 6.22 3.50
C HIS A 39 -10.93 5.81 3.28
N PRO A 40 -10.31 5.05 4.21
CA PRO A 40 -8.92 4.62 4.06
C PRO A 40 -8.78 3.63 2.92
N VAL A 41 -7.81 3.82 2.06
CA VAL A 41 -7.45 2.86 1.00
C VAL A 41 -5.99 2.47 1.18
N LEU A 42 -5.76 1.17 1.39
CA LEU A 42 -4.42 0.61 1.53
C LEU A 42 -3.74 0.59 0.16
N LEU A 43 -2.67 1.35 0.03
CA LEU A 43 -1.87 1.39 -1.19
C LEU A 43 -0.94 0.17 -1.25
N LYS A 44 0.18 0.26 -1.84
CA LYS A 44 1.29 -0.72 -1.94
C LYS A 44 1.32 -1.82 -0.83
N GLY A 45 2.48 -2.16 -0.36
CA GLY A 45 2.71 -2.98 0.84
C GLY A 45 1.90 -4.27 0.85
N GLN A 46 1.14 -4.45 1.90
CA GLN A 46 0.26 -5.61 2.10
C GLN A 46 -0.80 -5.73 1.01
N GLY A 47 -1.34 -4.60 0.49
CA GLY A 47 -2.34 -4.60 -0.59
C GLY A 47 -1.83 -5.31 -1.85
N ILE A 48 -0.58 -5.04 -2.26
CA ILE A 48 0.07 -5.77 -3.37
C ILE A 48 0.48 -7.18 -2.95
N GLY A 49 0.85 -7.36 -1.70
CA GLY A 49 1.22 -8.68 -1.14
C GLY A 49 0.16 -9.74 -1.36
N THR A 50 -1.13 -9.37 -1.40
CA THR A 50 -2.24 -10.30 -1.68
C THR A 50 -2.14 -10.98 -3.06
N ASN A 51 -1.39 -10.41 -3.99
CA ASN A 51 -1.16 -10.98 -5.31
C ASN A 51 0.01 -12.00 -5.33
N TYR A 52 0.73 -12.15 -4.23
CA TYR A 52 1.80 -13.14 -4.12
C TYR A 52 1.23 -14.49 -3.70
N ARG A 53 1.83 -15.58 -4.22
CA ARG A 53 1.46 -16.95 -3.83
C ARG A 53 1.52 -17.15 -2.30
N THR A 54 2.49 -16.51 -1.65
CA THR A 54 2.64 -16.48 -0.19
C THR A 54 2.76 -15.02 0.23
N PRO A 55 1.65 -14.34 0.60
CA PRO A 55 1.62 -12.90 0.89
C PRO A 55 2.66 -12.46 1.94
N LEU A 56 2.88 -13.28 2.97
CA LEU A 56 3.84 -12.98 4.03
C LEU A 56 5.30 -12.99 3.57
N HIS A 57 5.63 -13.55 2.40
CA HIS A 57 6.99 -13.56 1.86
C HIS A 57 7.36 -12.28 1.09
N ARG A 58 6.38 -11.45 0.76
CA ARG A 58 6.67 -10.12 0.20
C ARG A 58 7.24 -9.23 1.29
N GLN A 59 8.47 -8.76 1.13
CA GLN A 59 9.06 -7.83 2.10
C GLN A 59 8.33 -6.50 2.07
N CYS A 60 7.53 -6.21 3.11
CA CYS A 60 6.92 -4.92 3.39
C CYS A 60 7.72 -4.19 4.46
N GLY A 61 7.68 -2.85 4.46
CA GLY A 61 8.37 -2.02 5.46
C GLY A 61 7.41 -1.13 6.25
N ASP A 62 6.31 -0.76 5.63
CA ASP A 62 5.40 0.29 6.04
C ASP A 62 3.95 -0.03 5.68
N ILE A 63 3.04 0.72 6.28
CA ILE A 63 1.61 0.72 5.93
C ILE A 63 1.30 2.06 5.26
N ASP A 64 1.07 2.03 3.95
CA ASP A 64 0.71 3.19 3.15
C ASP A 64 -0.82 3.31 3.06
N ILE A 65 -1.42 4.37 3.60
CA ILE A 65 -2.88 4.58 3.56
C ILE A 65 -3.20 5.89 2.85
N TYR A 66 -3.96 5.81 1.78
CA TYR A 66 -4.48 6.99 1.11
C TYR A 66 -5.80 7.45 1.73
N LEU A 67 -5.87 8.73 2.04
CA LEU A 67 -6.97 9.37 2.75
C LEU A 67 -7.45 10.65 2.05
N GLY A 68 -6.75 11.06 1.00
CA GLY A 68 -7.01 12.31 0.32
C GLY A 68 -6.65 13.54 1.15
N LYS A 69 -6.84 14.72 0.55
CA LYS A 69 -6.43 15.99 1.16
C LYS A 69 -7.19 16.35 2.44
N GLN A 70 -8.47 15.96 2.51
CA GLN A 70 -9.33 16.28 3.66
C GLN A 70 -9.20 15.25 4.78
N GLY A 71 -9.05 13.97 4.44
CA GLY A 71 -8.98 12.88 5.41
C GLY A 71 -7.64 12.77 6.12
N GLN A 72 -6.53 13.04 5.41
CA GLN A 72 -5.19 12.91 6.01
C GLN A 72 -4.99 13.71 7.31
N PRO A 73 -5.37 15.01 7.41
CA PRO A 73 -5.18 15.76 8.66
C PRO A 73 -6.00 15.19 9.84
N ILE A 74 -7.17 14.60 9.54
CA ILE A 74 -8.00 13.96 10.55
C ILE A 74 -7.31 12.67 11.03
N ALA A 75 -6.90 11.82 10.11
CA ALA A 75 -6.19 10.57 10.40
C ALA A 75 -4.89 10.81 11.19
N ASN A 76 -4.15 11.86 10.84
CA ASN A 76 -2.94 12.24 11.57
C ASN A 76 -3.22 12.56 13.04
N ARG A 77 -4.28 13.33 13.33
CA ARG A 77 -4.70 13.62 14.72
C ARG A 77 -5.11 12.36 15.46
N LEU A 78 -5.84 11.47 14.81
CA LEU A 78 -6.25 10.20 15.41
C LEU A 78 -5.04 9.33 15.77
N LEU A 79 -4.03 9.23 14.90
CA LEU A 79 -2.80 8.50 15.21
C LEU A 79 -2.09 9.08 16.43
N LEU A 80 -1.96 10.40 16.52
CA LEU A 80 -1.35 11.06 17.68
C LEU A 80 -2.12 10.78 18.96
N GLN A 81 -3.45 10.74 18.92
CA GLN A 81 -4.30 10.38 20.06
C GLN A 81 -4.09 8.92 20.50
N GLN A 82 -3.72 8.03 19.57
CA GLN A 82 -3.35 6.65 19.88
C GLN A 82 -1.89 6.50 20.37
N GLY A 83 -1.18 7.60 20.57
CA GLY A 83 0.21 7.59 21.03
C GLY A 83 1.25 7.33 19.93
N ALA A 84 0.89 7.53 18.66
CA ALA A 84 1.86 7.45 17.57
C ALA A 84 2.91 8.55 17.67
N ILE A 85 4.14 8.23 17.30
CA ILE A 85 5.28 9.15 17.24
C ILE A 85 5.44 9.63 15.80
N VAL A 86 5.60 10.96 15.62
CA VAL A 86 5.89 11.52 14.30
C VAL A 86 7.28 11.10 13.85
N GLU A 87 7.43 10.60 12.63
CA GLU A 87 8.70 10.23 12.04
C GLU A 87 9.02 11.11 10.82
N GLY A 88 10.21 11.70 10.84
CA GLY A 88 10.70 12.56 9.76
C GLY A 88 9.94 13.89 9.62
N GLU A 89 10.27 14.61 8.56
CA GLU A 89 9.57 15.84 8.19
C GLU A 89 8.32 15.51 7.38
N ALA A 90 7.21 16.18 7.68
CA ALA A 90 5.99 16.05 6.88
C ALA A 90 6.24 16.54 5.46
N SER A 91 6.01 15.68 4.48
CA SER A 91 6.06 16.06 3.08
C SER A 91 4.69 16.61 2.63
N ASP A 92 4.68 17.24 1.46
CA ASP A 92 3.42 17.67 0.85
C ASP A 92 2.61 16.49 0.27
N LYS A 93 3.13 15.26 0.34
CA LYS A 93 2.47 14.03 -0.14
C LYS A 93 1.90 13.19 1.00
N HIS A 94 2.66 12.98 2.05
CA HIS A 94 2.31 12.12 3.18
C HIS A 94 2.91 12.65 4.49
N ALA A 95 2.39 12.15 5.58
CA ALA A 95 2.96 12.29 6.93
C ALA A 95 3.24 10.90 7.49
N SER A 96 4.41 10.75 8.12
CA SER A 96 4.94 9.48 8.59
C SER A 96 4.88 9.38 10.11
N TYR A 97 4.50 8.21 10.60
CA TYR A 97 4.30 7.92 12.03
C TYR A 97 4.83 6.54 12.37
N SER A 98 5.22 6.36 13.63
CA SER A 98 5.46 5.05 14.23
C SER A 98 4.40 4.77 15.29
N LEU A 99 3.70 3.65 15.17
CA LEU A 99 2.74 3.18 16.16
C LEU A 99 3.01 1.70 16.44
N LYS A 100 3.20 1.33 17.70
CA LYS A 100 3.52 -0.05 18.11
C LYS A 100 4.73 -0.65 17.35
N GLY A 101 5.72 0.22 16.99
CA GLY A 101 6.90 -0.18 16.22
C GLY A 101 6.64 -0.49 14.74
N VAL A 102 5.50 -0.06 14.20
CA VAL A 102 5.14 -0.13 12.78
C VAL A 102 5.18 1.27 12.18
N HIS A 103 5.84 1.38 11.04
CA HIS A 103 5.86 2.61 10.25
C HIS A 103 4.57 2.76 9.44
N ILE A 104 3.93 3.93 9.51
CA ILE A 104 2.66 4.25 8.87
C ILE A 104 2.81 5.54 8.09
N GLU A 105 2.41 5.53 6.83
CA GLU A 105 2.34 6.71 5.98
C GLU A 105 0.90 7.05 5.62
N ASN A 106 0.41 8.18 6.13
CA ASN A 106 -0.89 8.73 5.76
C ASN A 106 -0.73 9.65 4.54
N HIS A 107 -1.23 9.20 3.40
CA HIS A 107 -1.09 9.90 2.13
C HIS A 107 -2.26 10.85 1.84
N ARG A 108 -1.94 12.11 1.48
CA ARG A 108 -2.89 13.07 0.88
C ARG A 108 -2.80 13.12 -0.64
N ILE A 109 -1.67 12.67 -1.18
CA ILE A 109 -1.38 12.54 -2.61
C ILE A 109 -0.75 11.16 -2.82
N ILE A 110 -1.30 10.37 -3.74
CA ILE A 110 -0.80 9.01 -4.02
C ILE A 110 0.57 9.07 -4.65
N LEU A 111 0.70 9.86 -5.72
CA LEU A 111 1.94 10.02 -6.50
C LEU A 111 1.93 11.38 -7.17
N ARG A 112 3.10 11.96 -7.34
CA ARG A 112 3.31 13.16 -8.14
C ARG A 112 4.28 12.85 -9.27
N LEU A 113 3.89 13.20 -10.50
CA LEU A 113 4.73 13.06 -11.69
C LEU A 113 5.46 14.37 -11.94
N ASN A 114 6.68 14.29 -12.49
CA ASN A 114 7.53 15.46 -12.75
C ASN A 114 6.98 16.36 -13.88
N SER A 115 6.33 15.77 -14.89
CA SER A 115 5.66 16.53 -15.94
C SER A 115 4.36 17.15 -15.41
N PRO A 116 4.17 18.49 -15.47
CA PRO A 116 2.94 19.13 -14.99
C PRO A 116 1.67 18.64 -15.70
N LEU A 117 1.76 18.40 -17.01
CA LEU A 117 0.63 17.91 -17.81
C LEU A 117 0.27 16.45 -17.43
N ALA A 118 1.25 15.58 -17.39
CA ALA A 118 1.04 14.19 -16.98
C ALA A 118 0.55 14.11 -15.53
N ASN A 119 1.09 14.93 -14.64
CA ASN A 119 0.64 15.00 -13.26
C ASN A 119 -0.81 15.47 -13.15
N ARG A 120 -1.20 16.54 -13.88
CA ARG A 120 -2.59 17.02 -13.91
C ARG A 120 -3.54 15.91 -14.38
N HIS A 121 -3.19 15.21 -15.44
CA HIS A 121 -3.97 14.08 -15.97
C HIS A 121 -4.08 12.95 -14.95
N PHE A 122 -2.98 12.53 -14.37
CA PHE A 122 -2.96 11.48 -13.34
C PHE A 122 -3.82 11.86 -12.11
N GLN A 123 -3.76 13.11 -11.65
CA GLN A 123 -4.63 13.57 -10.56
C GLN A 123 -6.12 13.57 -10.94
N GLN A 124 -6.48 13.74 -12.22
CA GLN A 124 -7.86 13.61 -12.69
C GLN A 124 -8.33 12.14 -12.63
N ILE A 125 -7.46 11.20 -12.99
CA ILE A 125 -7.73 9.76 -12.88
C ILE A 125 -8.01 9.38 -11.43
N ILE A 126 -7.17 9.83 -10.49
CA ILE A 126 -7.37 9.59 -9.06
C ILE A 126 -8.73 10.10 -8.59
N ARG A 127 -9.14 11.31 -9.00
CA ARG A 127 -10.42 11.90 -8.59
C ARG A 127 -11.63 11.15 -9.12
N LYS A 128 -11.53 10.50 -10.29
CA LYS A 128 -12.60 9.66 -10.84
C LYS A 128 -12.76 8.38 -10.04
N TRP A 129 -11.64 7.84 -9.58
CA TRP A 129 -11.61 6.59 -8.85
C TRP A 129 -11.92 6.76 -7.36
N TYR A 130 -11.28 7.68 -6.66
CA TYR A 130 -11.39 7.82 -5.21
C TYR A 130 -12.44 8.87 -4.80
N PRO A 131 -13.34 8.61 -3.86
CA PRO A 131 -13.50 7.36 -3.05
C PRO A 131 -14.54 6.38 -3.61
N GLN A 132 -15.05 6.60 -4.83
CA GLN A 132 -16.22 5.92 -5.38
C GLN A 132 -15.96 4.46 -5.77
N GLU A 133 -14.77 4.18 -6.29
CA GLU A 133 -14.40 2.85 -6.78
C GLU A 133 -13.24 2.30 -5.96
N THR A 134 -13.46 1.22 -5.23
CA THR A 134 -12.42 0.50 -4.50
C THR A 134 -12.68 -0.98 -4.60
N ASP A 135 -11.61 -1.75 -4.73
CA ASP A 135 -11.65 -3.18 -4.48
C ASP A 135 -11.44 -3.44 -2.99
N TYR A 136 -11.61 -4.69 -2.59
CA TYR A 136 -11.39 -5.12 -1.22
C TYR A 136 -10.50 -6.35 -1.18
N ALA A 137 -9.61 -6.40 -0.21
CA ALA A 137 -8.80 -7.56 0.07
C ALA A 137 -8.96 -7.98 1.53
N LEU A 138 -8.87 -9.28 1.78
CA LEU A 138 -8.94 -9.86 3.11
C LEU A 138 -7.54 -9.89 3.73
N PHE A 139 -7.46 -9.40 4.95
CA PHE A 139 -6.24 -9.37 5.74
C PHE A 139 -6.45 -10.09 7.05
N SER A 140 -5.56 -11.02 7.35
CA SER A 140 -5.47 -11.68 8.63
C SER A 140 -4.02 -11.73 9.11
N GLU A 141 -3.83 -11.96 10.40
CA GLU A 141 -2.53 -12.11 11.02
C GLU A 141 -1.70 -13.22 10.37
N THR A 142 -2.37 -14.29 9.96
CA THR A 142 -1.72 -15.46 9.34
C THR A 142 -1.43 -15.27 7.85
N GLY A 143 -1.95 -14.23 7.22
CA GLY A 143 -1.90 -14.02 5.78
C GLY A 143 -2.76 -15.01 4.98
N LYS A 144 -3.65 -15.73 5.64
CA LYS A 144 -4.63 -16.65 5.04
C LYS A 144 -6.04 -16.18 5.38
N GLU A 145 -6.98 -16.58 4.58
CA GLU A 145 -8.40 -16.36 4.89
C GLU A 145 -8.78 -17.20 6.11
N ASP A 146 -9.16 -16.53 7.18
CA ASP A 146 -9.62 -17.13 8.42
C ASP A 146 -10.79 -16.31 9.02
N SER A 147 -11.39 -16.81 10.10
CA SER A 147 -12.54 -16.17 10.75
C SER A 147 -12.27 -14.79 11.34
N LYS A 148 -11.01 -14.37 11.40
CA LYS A 148 -10.56 -13.04 11.86
C LYS A 148 -10.13 -12.13 10.73
N ALA A 149 -10.25 -12.59 9.47
CA ALA A 149 -9.88 -11.80 8.32
C ALA A 149 -10.78 -10.56 8.19
N VAL A 150 -10.16 -9.39 8.00
CA VAL A 150 -10.84 -8.10 7.85
C VAL A 150 -10.73 -7.63 6.41
N SER A 151 -11.85 -7.18 5.86
CA SER A 151 -11.92 -6.61 4.53
C SER A 151 -11.44 -5.16 4.55
N ILE A 152 -10.39 -4.85 3.80
CA ILE A 152 -9.79 -3.52 3.71
C ILE A 152 -9.79 -3.06 2.25
N ALA A 153 -10.16 -1.80 2.03
CA ALA A 153 -10.20 -1.21 0.71
C ALA A 153 -8.81 -1.10 0.10
N ILE A 154 -8.68 -1.50 -1.15
CA ILE A 154 -7.47 -1.37 -1.99
C ILE A 154 -7.84 -0.70 -3.32
N PRO A 155 -6.87 -0.16 -4.07
CA PRO A 155 -7.14 0.39 -5.40
C PRO A 155 -7.71 -0.68 -6.35
N PRO A 156 -8.67 -0.31 -7.24
CA PRO A 156 -9.16 -1.23 -8.27
C PRO A 156 -8.04 -1.71 -9.19
N ALA A 157 -8.17 -2.92 -9.73
CA ALA A 157 -7.10 -3.59 -10.47
C ALA A 157 -6.50 -2.74 -11.59
N THR A 158 -7.34 -2.09 -12.42
CA THR A 158 -6.90 -1.23 -13.52
C THR A 158 -6.10 -0.03 -13.03
N PHE A 159 -6.60 0.69 -12.02
CA PHE A 159 -5.85 1.81 -11.43
C PHE A 159 -4.56 1.34 -10.76
N ASN A 160 -4.61 0.21 -10.05
CA ASN A 160 -3.46 -0.32 -9.33
C ASN A 160 -2.33 -0.75 -10.28
N ALA A 161 -2.66 -1.31 -11.45
CA ALA A 161 -1.68 -1.63 -12.49
C ALA A 161 -0.93 -0.38 -12.97
N LEU A 162 -1.65 0.71 -13.25
CA LEU A 162 -1.05 1.99 -13.62
C LEU A 162 -0.22 2.57 -12.47
N TYR A 163 -0.76 2.59 -11.26
CA TYR A 163 -0.12 3.18 -10.10
C TYR A 163 1.20 2.50 -9.74
N ILE A 164 1.22 1.16 -9.67
CA ILE A 164 2.43 0.41 -9.32
C ILE A 164 3.50 0.57 -10.40
N PHE A 165 3.11 0.59 -11.68
CA PHE A 165 4.02 0.89 -12.77
C PHE A 165 4.63 2.29 -12.65
N LEU A 166 3.79 3.32 -12.52
CA LEU A 166 4.26 4.71 -12.41
C LEU A 166 5.11 4.93 -11.15
N HIS A 167 4.75 4.29 -10.04
CA HIS A 167 5.52 4.34 -8.81
C HIS A 167 6.93 3.74 -9.02
N ALA A 168 7.03 2.57 -9.65
CA ALA A 168 8.29 1.95 -9.99
C ALA A 168 9.10 2.83 -10.96
N PHE A 169 8.44 3.41 -11.96
CA PHE A 169 9.08 4.29 -12.95
C PHE A 169 9.65 5.57 -12.32
N VAL A 170 8.91 6.22 -11.43
CA VAL A 170 9.40 7.40 -10.69
C VAL A 170 10.61 7.03 -9.82
N HIS A 171 10.58 5.88 -9.16
CA HIS A 171 11.74 5.39 -8.41
C HIS A 171 12.94 5.12 -9.32
N PHE A 172 12.72 4.49 -10.47
CA PHE A 172 13.78 4.23 -11.44
C PHE A 172 14.50 5.52 -11.87
N LEU A 173 13.73 6.58 -12.13
CA LEU A 173 14.30 7.87 -12.56
C LEU A 173 15.04 8.62 -11.44
N ASN A 174 14.65 8.43 -10.18
CA ASN A 174 15.20 9.24 -9.08
C ASN A 174 16.24 8.50 -8.23
N SER A 175 16.07 7.20 -8.00
CA SER A 175 16.88 6.43 -7.03
C SER A 175 17.19 5.00 -7.47
N GLY A 176 16.73 4.61 -8.65
CA GLY A 176 16.79 3.22 -9.11
C GLY A 176 15.67 2.34 -8.56
N ILE A 177 15.52 1.15 -9.12
CA ILE A 177 14.54 0.15 -8.68
C ILE A 177 15.22 -1.15 -8.29
N GLY A 178 14.59 -1.85 -7.33
CA GLY A 178 14.95 -3.23 -7.00
C GLY A 178 14.02 -4.24 -7.68
N LEU A 179 14.39 -5.50 -7.62
CA LEU A 179 13.58 -6.60 -8.17
C LEU A 179 12.17 -6.66 -7.57
N ARG A 180 11.99 -6.18 -6.33
CA ARG A 180 10.69 -6.16 -5.66
C ARG A 180 9.63 -5.40 -6.45
N GLN A 181 9.94 -4.21 -6.98
CA GLN A 181 8.99 -3.42 -7.76
C GLN A 181 8.56 -4.14 -9.05
N LEU A 182 9.48 -4.83 -9.71
CA LEU A 182 9.16 -5.66 -10.88
C LEU A 182 8.30 -6.87 -10.50
N CYS A 183 8.63 -7.56 -9.40
CA CYS A 183 7.83 -8.67 -8.88
C CYS A 183 6.41 -8.21 -8.51
N ASP A 184 6.27 -7.08 -7.84
CA ASP A 184 4.97 -6.51 -7.46
C ASP A 184 4.05 -6.33 -8.68
N TRP A 185 4.57 -5.70 -9.73
CA TRP A 185 3.82 -5.48 -10.95
C TRP A 185 3.50 -6.79 -11.68
N THR A 186 4.47 -7.69 -11.79
CA THR A 186 4.29 -9.00 -12.42
C THR A 186 3.25 -9.84 -11.67
N CYS A 187 3.31 -9.90 -10.34
CA CYS A 187 2.34 -10.66 -9.54
C CYS A 187 0.92 -10.07 -9.68
N LEU A 188 0.79 -8.75 -9.68
CA LEU A 188 -0.49 -8.08 -9.91
C LEU A 188 -1.07 -8.45 -11.29
N LEU A 189 -0.29 -8.32 -12.35
CA LEU A 189 -0.74 -8.67 -13.70
C LEU A 189 -1.09 -10.17 -13.82
N ALA A 190 -0.26 -11.06 -13.28
CA ALA A 190 -0.50 -12.50 -13.37
C ALA A 190 -1.80 -12.92 -12.67
N ASN A 191 -2.14 -12.32 -11.53
CA ASN A 191 -3.31 -12.72 -10.75
C ASN A 191 -4.58 -11.95 -11.14
N ARG A 192 -4.46 -10.69 -11.59
CA ARG A 192 -5.62 -9.82 -11.81
C ARG A 192 -5.79 -9.35 -13.26
N HIS A 193 -5.10 -9.95 -14.23
CA HIS A 193 -5.17 -9.52 -15.64
C HIS A 193 -6.60 -9.50 -16.20
N LYS A 194 -7.50 -10.38 -15.75
CA LYS A 194 -8.90 -10.42 -16.18
C LYS A 194 -9.74 -9.25 -15.68
N GLU A 195 -9.30 -8.59 -14.63
CA GLU A 195 -9.97 -7.45 -14.00
C GLU A 195 -9.40 -6.11 -14.51
N ILE A 196 -8.28 -6.16 -15.23
CA ILE A 196 -7.61 -4.97 -15.76
C ILE A 196 -8.21 -4.63 -17.12
N ASP A 197 -8.85 -3.46 -17.22
CA ASP A 197 -9.28 -2.89 -18.48
C ASP A 197 -8.08 -2.28 -19.23
N ALA A 198 -7.47 -3.09 -20.10
CA ALA A 198 -6.34 -2.67 -20.91
C ALA A 198 -6.68 -1.49 -21.84
N THR A 199 -7.92 -1.39 -22.31
CA THR A 199 -8.36 -0.29 -23.18
C THR A 199 -8.37 1.04 -22.42
N THR A 200 -8.93 1.04 -21.21
CA THR A 200 -8.89 2.20 -20.32
C THR A 200 -7.46 2.54 -19.96
N LEU A 201 -6.63 1.54 -19.63
CA LEU A 201 -5.23 1.75 -19.25
C LEU A 201 -4.40 2.41 -20.35
N LEU A 202 -4.57 2.00 -21.61
CA LEU A 202 -3.81 2.53 -22.76
C LEU A 202 -4.30 3.91 -23.24
N ARG A 203 -5.49 4.34 -22.86
CA ARG A 203 -6.03 5.67 -23.17
C ARG A 203 -5.70 6.73 -22.13
N GLN A 204 -5.07 6.34 -21.04
CA GLN A 204 -4.66 7.21 -19.91
C GLN A 204 -3.18 7.59 -20.02
#